data_fd3880d189ce4b5f248f34cc7da2718f
#
_entry.id   fd3880d189ce4b5f248f34cc7da2718f
#
_cell.length_a   1.000
_cell.length_b   1.000
_cell.length_c   1.000
_cell.angle_alpha   90.00
_cell.angle_beta   90.00
_cell.angle_gamma   90.00
#
_symmetry.space_group_name_H-M   'P 1'
#
loop_
_entity.id
_entity.type
_entity.pdbx_description
1 polymer ?
#
loop_
_entity_poly.entity_id
_entity_poly.type
_entity_poly.pdbx_seq_one_letter_code
_entity_poly.pdbx_strand_id
1 'polypeptide(L)'
;MNNKYYADAYGPDTKALAACIKKAFEIANTDDEVARVVFYSYTKNNFMQVSKFLGDDNVNQMFSRPMKFRECKKPIKCATAITYKKECEYRDTPKDVIVCCHMDSKDVFKVDDYRTAKYVIALSWTLDGLNAWKARWKAENVLDGRMEEKADAPKNALLLTALQEMDVRMYETKNLSHFDDAETCKTYIRCIHKYLPDVKPSDITDYLVTELGWENKNAAEVGELLQRLREGRSFRGGQKTHLKEYYSRWKEKAVNCAG
;
A
#
# COMPACT_ATOMS: atom_id res chain seq x y z
N MET A 1 -3.93 -15.55 -6.23
CA MET A 1 -5.30 -15.04 -6.00
C MET A 1 -5.18 -13.57 -5.67
N ASN A 2 -5.97 -12.69 -6.30
CA ASN A 2 -5.90 -11.25 -6.01
C ASN A 2 -6.40 -11.01 -4.58
N ASN A 3 -5.76 -10.10 -3.84
CA ASN A 3 -6.16 -9.75 -2.48
C ASN A 3 -6.44 -8.25 -2.32
N LYS A 4 -6.49 -7.52 -3.44
CA LYS A 4 -6.73 -6.07 -3.49
C LYS A 4 -7.92 -5.79 -4.41
N TYR A 5 -8.92 -5.13 -3.85
CA TYR A 5 -10.19 -4.84 -4.53
C TYR A 5 -10.55 -3.38 -4.37
N TYR A 6 -11.29 -2.82 -5.31
CA TYR A 6 -11.80 -1.46 -5.23
C TYR A 6 -13.20 -1.35 -5.85
N ALA A 7 -13.91 -0.29 -5.51
CA ALA A 7 -15.09 0.13 -6.24
C ALA A 7 -14.77 1.42 -7.01
N ASP A 8 -14.96 1.40 -8.33
CA ASP A 8 -14.76 2.56 -9.19
C ASP A 8 -15.99 3.47 -9.11
N ALA A 9 -16.10 4.17 -7.99
CA ALA A 9 -17.18 5.08 -7.68
C ALA A 9 -16.66 6.20 -6.77
N TYR A 10 -17.42 7.28 -6.67
CA TYR A 10 -17.05 8.37 -5.79
C TYR A 10 -18.26 8.88 -4.99
N GLY A 11 -17.95 9.60 -3.90
CA GLY A 11 -18.96 10.17 -3.02
C GLY A 11 -19.74 9.10 -2.26
N PRO A 12 -20.96 9.42 -1.82
CA PRO A 12 -21.78 8.52 -1.02
C PRO A 12 -22.54 7.48 -1.88
N ASP A 13 -21.83 6.79 -2.79
CA ASP A 13 -22.42 5.76 -3.63
C ASP A 13 -22.75 4.51 -2.81
N THR A 14 -24.06 4.34 -2.55
CA THR A 14 -24.57 3.23 -1.74
C THR A 14 -24.45 1.88 -2.46
N LYS A 15 -24.51 1.85 -3.80
CA LYS A 15 -24.38 0.61 -4.58
C LYS A 15 -22.93 0.12 -4.54
N ALA A 16 -21.97 1.04 -4.70
CA ALA A 16 -20.55 0.72 -4.60
C ALA A 16 -20.18 0.21 -3.21
N LEU A 17 -20.66 0.87 -2.16
CA LEU A 17 -20.44 0.41 -0.79
C LEU A 17 -21.06 -0.97 -0.54
N ALA A 18 -22.29 -1.21 -1.02
CA ALA A 18 -22.93 -2.52 -0.92
C ALA A 18 -22.13 -3.62 -1.63
N ALA A 19 -21.57 -3.32 -2.81
CA ALA A 19 -20.69 -4.25 -3.53
C ALA A 19 -19.42 -4.57 -2.76
N CYS A 20 -18.78 -3.55 -2.15
CA CYS A 20 -17.61 -3.75 -1.29
C CYS A 20 -17.94 -4.63 -0.06
N ILE A 21 -19.08 -4.39 0.59
CA ILE A 21 -19.54 -5.19 1.73
C ILE A 21 -19.81 -6.65 1.30
N LYS A 22 -20.51 -6.84 0.18
CA LYS A 22 -20.79 -8.18 -0.38
C LYS A 22 -19.50 -8.94 -0.67
N LYS A 23 -18.53 -8.30 -1.33
CA LYS A 23 -17.22 -8.92 -1.61
C LYS A 23 -16.48 -9.29 -0.33
N ALA A 24 -16.52 -8.43 0.69
CA ALA A 24 -15.90 -8.72 1.99
C ALA A 24 -16.52 -9.95 2.67
N PHE A 25 -17.83 -10.08 2.62
CA PHE A 25 -18.55 -11.22 3.21
C PHE A 25 -18.30 -12.51 2.41
N GLU A 26 -18.25 -12.42 1.08
CA GLU A 26 -17.89 -13.55 0.20
C GLU A 26 -16.51 -14.09 0.57
N ILE A 27 -15.50 -13.23 0.66
CA ILE A 27 -14.15 -13.61 1.04
C ILE A 27 -14.13 -14.22 2.44
N ALA A 28 -14.77 -13.55 3.42
CA ALA A 28 -14.81 -14.02 4.81
C ALA A 28 -15.56 -15.35 4.98
N ASN A 29 -16.48 -15.68 4.07
CA ASN A 29 -17.23 -16.92 4.08
C ASN A 29 -16.51 -18.09 3.41
N THR A 30 -15.53 -17.80 2.54
CA THR A 30 -14.81 -18.79 1.71
C THR A 30 -13.36 -19.02 2.14
N ASP A 31 -12.75 -18.07 2.81
CA ASP A 31 -11.37 -18.17 3.30
C ASP A 31 -11.33 -18.41 4.81
N ASP A 32 -10.96 -19.62 5.20
CA ASP A 32 -10.93 -20.04 6.61
C ASP A 32 -9.83 -19.35 7.43
N GLU A 33 -8.78 -18.86 6.79
CA GLU A 33 -7.71 -18.09 7.46
C GLU A 33 -8.17 -16.68 7.86
N VAL A 34 -9.24 -16.18 7.26
CA VAL A 34 -9.83 -14.90 7.66
C VAL A 34 -10.49 -15.04 9.02
N ALA A 35 -10.09 -14.21 9.97
CA ALA A 35 -10.64 -14.20 11.32
C ALA A 35 -11.83 -13.25 11.46
N ARG A 36 -11.82 -12.12 10.74
CA ARG A 36 -12.88 -11.12 10.85
C ARG A 36 -12.92 -10.19 9.62
N VAL A 37 -14.04 -9.46 9.48
CA VAL A 37 -14.18 -8.32 8.57
C VAL A 37 -14.05 -7.03 9.38
N VAL A 38 -13.27 -6.08 8.90
CA VAL A 38 -13.07 -4.79 9.54
C VAL A 38 -13.50 -3.67 8.58
N PHE A 39 -14.55 -2.94 8.94
CA PHE A 39 -14.81 -1.66 8.31
C PHE A 39 -13.88 -0.63 8.90
N TYR A 40 -13.05 -0.04 8.04
CA TYR A 40 -11.96 0.83 8.44
C TYR A 40 -12.11 2.21 7.80
N SER A 41 -11.91 3.26 8.57
CA SER A 41 -11.81 4.61 8.05
C SER A 41 -10.94 5.51 8.93
N TYR A 42 -10.61 6.71 8.44
CA TYR A 42 -9.79 7.64 9.20
C TYR A 42 -10.50 8.16 10.44
N THR A 43 -11.78 8.49 10.33
CA THR A 43 -12.62 9.02 11.43
C THR A 43 -13.95 8.29 11.53
N LYS A 44 -14.61 8.39 12.70
CA LYS A 44 -15.94 7.83 12.91
C LYS A 44 -17.00 8.41 11.97
N ASN A 45 -16.89 9.68 11.60
CA ASN A 45 -17.86 10.35 10.74
C ASN A 45 -17.97 9.72 9.35
N ASN A 46 -16.89 9.09 8.86
CA ASN A 46 -16.90 8.42 7.57
C ASN A 46 -17.75 7.14 7.54
N PHE A 47 -18.23 6.66 8.70
CA PHE A 47 -19.08 5.48 8.79
C PHE A 47 -20.58 5.75 8.58
N MET A 48 -20.99 7.00 8.38
CA MET A 48 -22.41 7.35 8.15
C MET A 48 -23.06 6.56 7.00
N GLN A 49 -22.28 6.24 5.95
CA GLN A 49 -22.79 5.46 4.83
C GLN A 49 -22.90 3.97 5.20
N VAL A 50 -21.97 3.44 5.99
CA VAL A 50 -22.03 2.07 6.52
C VAL A 50 -23.25 1.91 7.45
N SER A 51 -23.54 2.93 8.25
CA SER A 51 -24.70 2.98 9.13
C SER A 51 -26.04 2.85 8.38
N LYS A 52 -26.13 3.37 7.17
CA LYS A 52 -27.34 3.22 6.32
C LYS A 52 -27.64 1.76 5.95
N PHE A 53 -26.62 0.91 5.90
CA PHE A 53 -26.78 -0.52 5.59
C PHE A 53 -26.94 -1.37 6.85
N LEU A 54 -26.15 -1.08 7.88
CA LEU A 54 -26.03 -1.94 9.06
C LEU A 54 -26.79 -1.42 10.27
N GLY A 55 -27.30 -0.19 10.19
CA GLY A 55 -27.96 0.53 11.29
C GLY A 55 -26.96 1.23 12.23
N ASP A 56 -27.33 2.40 12.73
CA ASP A 56 -26.46 3.24 13.58
C ASP A 56 -26.09 2.52 14.89
N ASP A 57 -27.02 1.85 15.53
CA ASP A 57 -26.78 1.12 16.77
C ASP A 57 -25.78 -0.01 16.57
N ASN A 58 -25.91 -0.75 15.48
CA ASN A 58 -24.97 -1.82 15.14
C ASN A 58 -23.57 -1.27 14.88
N VAL A 59 -23.44 -0.20 14.09
CA VAL A 59 -22.15 0.43 13.81
C VAL A 59 -21.51 0.96 15.09
N ASN A 60 -22.28 1.60 15.97
CA ASN A 60 -21.78 2.06 17.27
C ASN A 60 -21.30 0.90 18.16
N GLN A 61 -22.03 -0.21 18.19
CA GLN A 61 -21.62 -1.41 18.93
C GLN A 61 -20.35 -2.03 18.33
N MET A 62 -20.23 -2.07 16.99
CA MET A 62 -19.05 -2.63 16.29
C MET A 62 -17.75 -1.89 16.59
N PHE A 63 -17.79 -0.64 17.03
CA PHE A 63 -16.59 0.05 17.53
C PHE A 63 -16.10 -0.49 18.87
N SER A 64 -17.02 -0.98 19.71
CA SER A 64 -16.70 -1.48 21.05
C SER A 64 -16.38 -2.97 21.05
N ARG A 65 -17.13 -3.75 20.28
CA ARG A 65 -16.96 -5.21 20.19
C ARG A 65 -17.32 -5.73 18.80
N PRO A 66 -16.66 -6.82 18.33
CA PRO A 66 -17.07 -7.49 17.10
C PRO A 66 -18.50 -8.04 17.20
N MET A 67 -19.25 -7.94 16.11
CA MET A 67 -20.62 -8.46 16.00
C MET A 67 -20.71 -9.54 14.94
N LYS A 68 -21.67 -10.48 15.07
CA LYS A 68 -21.97 -11.48 14.06
C LYS A 68 -23.24 -11.09 13.31
N PHE A 69 -23.22 -11.27 12.01
CA PHE A 69 -24.38 -11.08 11.13
C PHE A 69 -24.68 -12.40 10.42
N ARG A 70 -25.93 -12.58 10.04
CA ARG A 70 -26.40 -13.83 9.41
C ARG A 70 -25.68 -14.10 8.08
N GLU A 71 -25.38 -13.04 7.35
CA GLU A 71 -24.78 -13.06 6.02
C GLU A 71 -23.26 -13.29 6.03
N CYS A 72 -22.62 -13.17 7.20
CA CYS A 72 -21.17 -13.29 7.34
C CYS A 72 -20.81 -14.26 8.47
N LYS A 73 -20.12 -15.35 8.13
CA LYS A 73 -19.66 -16.36 9.11
C LYS A 73 -18.65 -15.80 10.11
N LYS A 74 -17.92 -14.78 9.73
CA LYS A 74 -16.88 -14.17 10.56
C LYS A 74 -17.41 -12.93 11.28
N PRO A 75 -16.90 -12.61 12.47
CA PRO A 75 -17.29 -11.39 13.18
C PRO A 75 -16.90 -10.13 12.41
N ILE A 76 -17.70 -9.09 12.55
CA ILE A 76 -17.50 -7.79 11.90
C ILE A 76 -17.21 -6.74 12.95
N LYS A 77 -16.27 -5.85 12.66
CA LYS A 77 -15.86 -4.75 13.54
C LYS A 77 -15.74 -3.45 12.77
N CYS A 78 -16.00 -2.31 13.41
CA CYS A 78 -15.63 -0.99 12.94
C CYS A 78 -14.37 -0.51 13.66
N ALA A 79 -13.44 0.10 12.94
CA ALA A 79 -12.24 0.65 13.52
C ALA A 79 -11.81 1.94 12.80
N THR A 80 -11.30 2.90 13.58
CA THR A 80 -10.59 4.06 13.02
C THR A 80 -9.11 3.74 12.89
N ALA A 81 -8.37 4.57 12.12
CA ALA A 81 -6.93 4.44 11.96
C ALA A 81 -6.18 4.32 13.31
N ILE A 82 -6.59 5.11 14.30
CA ILE A 82 -5.96 5.12 15.63
C ILE A 82 -6.27 3.82 16.38
N THR A 83 -7.53 3.36 16.38
CA THR A 83 -7.94 2.19 17.15
C THR A 83 -7.39 0.91 16.54
N TYR A 84 -7.41 0.80 15.19
CA TYR A 84 -6.90 -0.38 14.50
C TYR A 84 -5.38 -0.53 14.64
N LYS A 85 -4.63 0.57 14.51
CA LYS A 85 -3.18 0.56 14.72
C LYS A 85 -2.81 -0.01 16.09
N LYS A 86 -3.45 0.46 17.15
CA LYS A 86 -3.23 -0.05 18.52
C LYS A 86 -3.52 -1.54 18.65
N GLU A 87 -4.55 -2.04 17.97
CA GLU A 87 -4.87 -3.48 17.99
C GLU A 87 -3.81 -4.33 17.29
N CYS A 88 -3.24 -3.82 16.17
CA CYS A 88 -2.23 -4.53 15.40
C CYS A 88 -0.87 -4.59 16.09
N GLU A 89 -0.53 -3.61 16.95
CA GLU A 89 0.73 -3.56 17.66
C GLU A 89 0.91 -4.71 18.69
N TYR A 90 -0.19 -5.27 19.19
CA TYR A 90 -0.18 -6.20 20.33
C TYR A 90 -0.62 -7.64 20.00
N ARG A 91 -0.84 -7.98 18.72
CA ARG A 91 -1.35 -9.31 18.37
C ARG A 91 -0.53 -10.00 17.31
N ASP A 92 -0.15 -11.23 17.59
CA ASP A 92 0.15 -12.26 16.59
C ASP A 92 -1.19 -12.66 15.93
N THR A 93 -1.48 -11.95 14.98
CA THR A 93 -2.26 -11.94 13.78
C THR A 93 -3.46 -12.86 13.58
N PRO A 94 -4.67 -12.43 13.87
CA PRO A 94 -5.77 -12.83 12.99
C PRO A 94 -5.63 -12.12 11.64
N LYS A 95 -5.89 -12.83 10.54
CA LYS A 95 -5.95 -12.23 9.21
C LYS A 95 -7.30 -11.56 9.00
N ASP A 96 -7.28 -10.31 8.55
CA ASP A 96 -8.48 -9.51 8.36
C ASP A 96 -8.81 -9.29 6.88
N VAL A 97 -10.10 -9.20 6.57
CA VAL A 97 -10.61 -8.50 5.38
C VAL A 97 -10.90 -7.07 5.79
N ILE A 98 -10.21 -6.10 5.23
CA ILE A 98 -10.35 -4.68 5.57
C ILE A 98 -11.10 -3.96 4.45
N VAL A 99 -12.25 -3.37 4.80
CA VAL A 99 -13.02 -2.50 3.90
C VAL A 99 -12.69 -1.06 4.25
N CYS A 100 -11.88 -0.40 3.43
CA CYS A 100 -11.49 1.00 3.55
C CYS A 100 -12.64 1.90 3.08
N CYS A 101 -13.40 2.42 4.03
CA CYS A 101 -14.58 3.22 3.76
C CYS A 101 -14.19 4.67 3.48
N HIS A 102 -14.34 5.10 2.23
CA HIS A 102 -14.14 6.49 1.80
C HIS A 102 -12.74 7.02 2.13
N MET A 103 -11.73 6.34 1.61
CA MET A 103 -10.32 6.66 1.80
C MET A 103 -9.60 6.81 0.47
N ASP A 104 -8.63 7.70 0.41
CA ASP A 104 -7.80 7.88 -0.79
C ASP A 104 -6.55 6.99 -0.73
N SER A 105 -5.88 6.82 -1.89
CA SER A 105 -4.69 5.98 -2.05
C SER A 105 -3.65 6.16 -0.94
N LYS A 106 -3.38 7.40 -0.55
CA LYS A 106 -2.40 7.73 0.49
C LYS A 106 -2.69 7.04 1.83
N ASP A 107 -3.97 6.92 2.17
CA ASP A 107 -4.38 6.33 3.45
C ASP A 107 -4.58 4.81 3.31
N VAL A 108 -5.01 4.33 2.13
CA VAL A 108 -5.15 2.89 1.87
C VAL A 108 -3.77 2.21 1.82
N PHE A 109 -2.72 2.87 1.31
CA PHE A 109 -1.35 2.36 1.39
C PHE A 109 -0.88 2.06 2.82
N LYS A 110 -1.33 2.84 3.80
CA LYS A 110 -1.00 2.57 5.22
C LYS A 110 -1.68 1.31 5.74
N VAL A 111 -2.83 0.95 5.16
CA VAL A 111 -3.54 -0.29 5.51
C VAL A 111 -2.79 -1.52 4.99
N ASP A 112 -2.14 -1.40 3.84
CA ASP A 112 -1.33 -2.49 3.29
C ASP A 112 -0.14 -2.87 4.18
N ASP A 113 0.36 -1.94 5.00
CA ASP A 113 1.48 -2.17 5.92
C ASP A 113 1.06 -2.93 7.20
N TYR A 114 -0.24 -3.12 7.45
CA TYR A 114 -0.69 -3.92 8.57
C TYR A 114 -0.51 -5.43 8.28
N ARG A 115 0.24 -6.13 9.11
CA ARG A 115 0.43 -7.59 9.01
C ARG A 115 -0.87 -8.39 9.08
N THR A 116 -1.91 -7.80 9.65
CA THR A 116 -3.25 -8.38 9.72
C THR A 116 -4.02 -8.26 8.41
N ALA A 117 -3.70 -7.32 7.52
CA ALA A 117 -4.40 -7.04 6.28
C ALA A 117 -4.16 -8.13 5.22
N LYS A 118 -4.95 -9.20 5.22
CA LYS A 118 -4.88 -10.24 4.19
C LYS A 118 -5.56 -9.78 2.90
N TYR A 119 -6.73 -9.16 3.02
CA TYR A 119 -7.50 -8.60 1.92
C TYR A 119 -7.83 -7.14 2.19
N VAL A 120 -7.73 -6.30 1.17
CA VAL A 120 -8.09 -4.88 1.24
C VAL A 120 -9.07 -4.56 0.13
N ILE A 121 -10.20 -3.98 0.50
CA ILE A 121 -11.25 -3.52 -0.40
C ILE A 121 -11.41 -2.01 -0.18
N ALA A 122 -11.20 -1.19 -1.21
CA ALA A 122 -11.18 0.26 -1.06
C ALA A 122 -12.31 0.96 -1.82
N LEU A 123 -12.90 1.96 -1.18
CA LEU A 123 -13.86 2.89 -1.76
C LEU A 123 -13.46 4.32 -1.39
N SER A 124 -13.39 5.24 -2.39
CA SER A 124 -13.01 6.63 -2.17
C SER A 124 -14.19 7.60 -2.17
N TRP A 125 -13.97 8.81 -1.62
CA TRP A 125 -14.86 9.95 -1.80
C TRP A 125 -14.70 10.63 -3.16
N THR A 126 -13.55 10.51 -3.79
CA THR A 126 -13.20 11.19 -5.03
C THR A 126 -12.97 10.19 -6.16
N LEU A 127 -13.32 10.55 -7.38
CA LEU A 127 -13.21 9.68 -8.56
C LEU A 127 -11.79 9.15 -8.77
N ASP A 128 -10.78 10.01 -8.57
CA ASP A 128 -9.36 9.68 -8.79
C ASP A 128 -8.62 9.26 -7.51
N GLY A 129 -9.32 9.23 -6.38
CA GLY A 129 -8.70 9.03 -5.07
C GLY A 129 -7.92 7.72 -4.92
N LEU A 130 -8.31 6.68 -5.66
CA LEU A 130 -7.66 5.36 -5.60
C LEU A 130 -6.72 5.08 -6.78
N ASN A 131 -6.54 6.00 -7.75
CA ASN A 131 -5.80 5.71 -8.98
C ASN A 131 -4.39 5.16 -8.73
N ALA A 132 -3.64 5.76 -7.82
CA ALA A 132 -2.28 5.30 -7.51
C ALA A 132 -2.28 3.92 -6.84
N TRP A 133 -3.21 3.65 -5.92
CA TRP A 133 -3.27 2.40 -5.19
C TRP A 133 -3.76 1.25 -6.09
N LYS A 134 -4.84 1.45 -6.83
CA LYS A 134 -5.40 0.41 -7.71
C LYS A 134 -4.44 0.01 -8.83
N ALA A 135 -3.71 0.99 -9.41
CA ALA A 135 -2.71 0.72 -10.44
C ALA A 135 -1.50 -0.05 -9.90
N ARG A 136 -0.99 0.32 -8.69
CA ARG A 136 0.13 -0.40 -8.06
C ARG A 136 -0.18 -1.88 -7.86
N TRP A 137 -1.36 -2.17 -7.31
CA TRP A 137 -1.73 -3.53 -6.93
C TRP A 137 -2.45 -4.32 -8.03
N LYS A 138 -2.73 -3.73 -9.20
CA LYS A 138 -3.63 -4.30 -10.21
C LYS A 138 -4.94 -4.75 -9.57
N ALA A 139 -5.52 -3.88 -8.75
CA ALA A 139 -6.67 -4.22 -7.96
C ALA A 139 -7.89 -4.57 -8.86
N GLU A 140 -8.75 -5.46 -8.37
CA GLU A 140 -9.97 -5.88 -9.06
C GLU A 140 -11.13 -4.97 -8.68
N ASN A 141 -11.85 -4.46 -9.68
CA ASN A 141 -13.06 -3.68 -9.49
C ASN A 141 -14.23 -4.60 -9.08
N VAL A 142 -14.77 -4.40 -7.88
CA VAL A 142 -15.87 -5.24 -7.36
C VAL A 142 -17.19 -5.06 -8.10
N LEU A 143 -17.34 -4.00 -8.92
CA LEU A 143 -18.57 -3.71 -9.65
C LEU A 143 -18.69 -4.50 -10.96
N ASP A 144 -17.57 -4.75 -11.64
CA ASP A 144 -17.55 -5.37 -12.97
C ASP A 144 -16.49 -6.48 -13.12
N GLY A 145 -15.70 -6.73 -12.10
CA GLY A 145 -14.62 -7.75 -12.11
C GLY A 145 -13.41 -7.37 -12.94
N ARG A 146 -13.33 -6.14 -13.45
CA ARG A 146 -12.21 -5.67 -14.25
C ARG A 146 -10.97 -5.51 -13.37
N MET A 147 -9.86 -6.09 -13.84
CA MET A 147 -8.55 -5.86 -13.24
C MET A 147 -7.99 -4.53 -13.73
N GLU A 148 -7.44 -3.74 -12.81
CA GLU A 148 -6.73 -2.53 -13.20
C GLU A 148 -5.48 -2.92 -13.99
N GLU A 149 -5.31 -2.34 -15.17
CA GLU A 149 -4.07 -2.51 -15.92
C GLU A 149 -2.96 -1.72 -15.21
N LYS A 150 -1.84 -2.37 -14.93
CA LYS A 150 -0.63 -1.65 -14.51
C LYS A 150 -0.30 -0.74 -15.69
N ALA A 151 -0.36 0.55 -15.50
CA ALA A 151 0.30 1.45 -16.43
C ALA A 151 1.71 0.90 -16.59
N ASP A 152 2.08 0.53 -17.84
CA ASP A 152 3.41 -0.01 -18.13
C ASP A 152 4.44 1.02 -17.68
N ALA A 153 4.80 0.96 -16.41
CA ALA A 153 6.00 1.63 -15.97
C ALA A 153 7.10 1.02 -16.82
N PRO A 154 7.81 1.80 -17.62
CA PRO A 154 8.91 1.27 -18.41
C PRO A 154 9.78 0.50 -17.43
N LYS A 155 9.93 -0.81 -17.67
CA LYS A 155 10.81 -1.66 -16.84
C LYS A 155 12.22 -1.14 -17.05
N ASN A 156 12.58 -0.10 -16.31
CA ASN A 156 13.92 0.44 -16.34
C ASN A 156 14.83 -0.58 -15.65
N ALA A 157 15.43 -1.45 -16.45
CA ALA A 157 16.30 -2.53 -15.97
C ALA A 157 17.43 -1.99 -15.09
N LEU A 158 17.92 -0.78 -15.38
CA LEU A 158 18.94 -0.12 -14.56
C LEU A 158 18.39 0.29 -13.19
N LEU A 159 17.18 0.83 -13.15
CA LEU A 159 16.52 1.16 -11.88
C LEU A 159 16.32 -0.10 -11.04
N LEU A 160 15.81 -1.17 -11.65
CA LEU A 160 15.62 -2.46 -10.98
C LEU A 160 16.92 -2.96 -10.37
N THR A 161 17.98 -3.03 -11.20
CA THR A 161 19.30 -3.47 -10.76
C THR A 161 19.84 -2.61 -9.61
N ALA A 162 19.64 -1.29 -9.68
CA ALA A 162 20.04 -0.37 -8.63
C ALA A 162 19.31 -0.65 -7.32
N LEU A 163 17.99 -0.79 -7.38
CA LEU A 163 17.17 -1.01 -6.19
C LEU A 163 17.39 -2.40 -5.58
N GLN A 164 17.56 -3.43 -6.39
CA GLN A 164 17.93 -4.77 -5.91
C GLN A 164 19.29 -4.77 -5.22
N GLU A 165 20.30 -4.09 -5.80
CA GLU A 165 21.61 -4.00 -5.18
C GLU A 165 21.57 -3.20 -3.88
N MET A 166 20.76 -2.15 -3.81
CA MET A 166 20.49 -1.41 -2.57
C MET A 166 19.87 -2.31 -1.50
N ASP A 167 18.81 -3.03 -1.86
CA ASP A 167 18.05 -3.90 -0.96
C ASP A 167 18.92 -4.98 -0.30
N VAL A 168 19.77 -5.64 -1.08
CA VAL A 168 20.71 -6.68 -0.58
C VAL A 168 21.74 -6.13 0.40
N ARG A 169 22.03 -4.82 0.36
CA ARG A 169 22.98 -4.16 1.25
C ARG A 169 22.38 -3.62 2.54
N MET A 170 21.07 -3.69 2.66
CA MET A 170 20.34 -3.19 3.82
C MET A 170 20.02 -4.31 4.80
N TYR A 171 19.80 -3.94 6.05
CA TYR A 171 19.30 -4.88 7.05
C TYR A 171 17.87 -5.31 6.74
N GLU A 172 17.44 -6.43 7.31
CA GLU A 172 16.09 -7.01 7.07
C GLU A 172 14.92 -6.06 7.37
N THR A 173 15.14 -5.09 8.27
CA THR A 173 14.12 -4.10 8.64
C THR A 173 13.78 -3.12 7.51
N LYS A 174 14.63 -3.01 6.48
CA LYS A 174 14.41 -2.19 5.28
C LYS A 174 13.83 -0.80 5.60
N ASN A 175 14.46 -0.09 6.53
CA ASN A 175 14.03 1.25 6.93
C ASN A 175 15.23 2.21 7.07
N LEU A 176 14.95 3.52 7.08
CA LEU A 176 15.99 4.55 7.16
C LEU A 176 16.35 4.97 8.59
N SER A 177 15.86 4.26 9.61
CA SER A 177 16.20 4.56 11.02
C SER A 177 17.60 4.08 11.38
N HIS A 178 18.12 3.04 10.72
CA HIS A 178 19.49 2.59 10.92
C HIS A 178 20.44 3.47 10.10
N PHE A 179 21.52 3.92 10.70
CA PHE A 179 22.45 4.88 10.08
C PHE A 179 23.04 4.36 8.76
N ASP A 180 23.55 3.12 8.75
CA ASP A 180 24.20 2.54 7.57
C ASP A 180 23.21 2.33 6.42
N ASP A 181 21.97 1.92 6.71
CA ASP A 181 20.90 1.79 5.73
C ASP A 181 20.54 3.15 5.14
N ALA A 182 20.41 4.17 5.98
CA ALA A 182 20.14 5.53 5.52
C ALA A 182 21.25 6.07 4.62
N GLU A 183 22.52 5.84 4.96
CA GLU A 183 23.67 6.26 4.14
C GLU A 183 23.74 5.48 2.82
N THR A 184 23.44 4.19 2.84
CA THR A 184 23.32 3.35 1.64
C THR A 184 22.22 3.90 0.73
N CYS A 185 20.99 4.04 1.22
CA CYS A 185 19.88 4.59 0.45
C CYS A 185 20.19 5.93 -0.17
N LYS A 186 20.71 6.87 0.62
CA LYS A 186 21.07 8.22 0.15
C LYS A 186 22.11 8.18 -0.98
N THR A 187 23.07 7.26 -0.90
CA THR A 187 24.09 7.06 -1.95
C THR A 187 23.45 6.60 -3.25
N TYR A 188 22.59 5.58 -3.18
CA TYR A 188 21.90 5.05 -4.36
C TYR A 188 20.95 6.07 -4.97
N ILE A 189 20.20 6.81 -4.17
CA ILE A 189 19.29 7.87 -4.65
C ILE A 189 20.05 9.01 -5.32
N ARG A 190 21.24 9.40 -4.82
CA ARG A 190 22.09 10.38 -5.51
C ARG A 190 22.57 9.88 -6.87
N CYS A 191 22.90 8.60 -6.96
CA CYS A 191 23.32 7.99 -8.22
C CYS A 191 22.15 7.93 -9.21
N ILE A 192 20.97 7.50 -8.78
CA ILE A 192 19.74 7.48 -9.58
C ILE A 192 19.39 8.90 -10.05
N HIS A 193 19.41 9.88 -9.16
CA HIS A 193 19.16 11.28 -9.52
C HIS A 193 20.10 11.77 -10.64
N LYS A 194 21.38 11.41 -10.57
CA LYS A 194 22.41 11.89 -11.51
C LYS A 194 22.36 11.19 -12.87
N TYR A 195 22.11 9.87 -12.89
CA TYR A 195 22.29 9.05 -14.08
C TYR A 195 21.00 8.50 -14.69
N LEU A 196 19.88 8.59 -13.97
CA LEU A 196 18.56 8.14 -14.41
C LEU A 196 17.56 9.30 -14.31
N PRO A 197 17.69 10.35 -15.14
CA PRO A 197 16.88 11.57 -15.00
C PRO A 197 15.38 11.35 -15.19
N ASP A 198 14.97 10.35 -15.94
CA ASP A 198 13.57 10.07 -16.27
C ASP A 198 12.83 9.29 -15.18
N VAL A 199 13.56 8.73 -14.20
CA VAL A 199 12.97 7.98 -13.08
C VAL A 199 12.20 8.92 -12.17
N LYS A 200 10.93 8.59 -11.89
CA LYS A 200 10.07 9.33 -10.98
C LYS A 200 10.19 8.77 -9.55
N PRO A 201 9.94 9.58 -8.51
CA PRO A 201 9.86 9.08 -7.13
C PRO A 201 8.87 7.93 -6.94
N SER A 202 7.73 7.97 -7.66
CA SER A 202 6.74 6.89 -7.66
C SER A 202 7.31 5.57 -8.18
N ASP A 203 8.17 5.59 -9.21
CA ASP A 203 8.74 4.38 -9.80
C ASP A 203 9.61 3.64 -8.77
N ILE A 204 10.36 4.39 -7.94
CA ILE A 204 11.13 3.83 -6.84
C ILE A 204 10.21 3.21 -5.81
N THR A 205 9.21 3.96 -5.34
CA THR A 205 8.29 3.50 -4.30
C THR A 205 7.53 2.25 -4.76
N ASP A 206 7.00 2.28 -5.99
CA ASP A 206 6.26 1.14 -6.54
C ASP A 206 7.15 -0.10 -6.64
N TYR A 207 8.37 0.06 -7.11
CA TYR A 207 9.31 -1.05 -7.27
C TYR A 207 9.71 -1.68 -5.93
N LEU A 208 10.06 -0.85 -4.95
CA LEU A 208 10.42 -1.32 -3.60
C LEU A 208 9.27 -2.12 -2.96
N VAL A 209 8.02 -1.67 -3.14
CA VAL A 209 6.86 -2.34 -2.56
C VAL A 209 6.48 -3.60 -3.31
N THR A 210 6.30 -3.50 -4.66
CA THR A 210 5.72 -4.61 -5.44
C THR A 210 6.70 -5.72 -5.77
N GLU A 211 7.97 -5.39 -5.95
CA GLU A 211 8.98 -6.35 -6.39
C GLU A 211 9.94 -6.76 -5.24
N LEU A 212 10.20 -5.87 -4.29
CA LEU A 212 11.16 -6.12 -3.20
C LEU A 212 10.50 -6.28 -1.82
N GLY A 213 9.17 -6.14 -1.73
CA GLY A 213 8.40 -6.42 -0.52
C GLY A 213 8.63 -5.44 0.64
N TRP A 214 8.97 -4.19 0.33
CA TRP A 214 9.10 -3.15 1.35
C TRP A 214 7.74 -2.70 1.88
N GLU A 215 7.68 -2.25 3.13
CA GLU A 215 6.53 -1.51 3.64
C GLU A 215 6.37 -0.19 2.89
N ASN A 216 5.12 0.20 2.60
CA ASN A 216 4.82 1.43 1.84
C ASN A 216 5.43 2.67 2.50
N LYS A 217 5.40 2.75 3.83
CA LYS A 217 5.99 3.86 4.58
C LYS A 217 7.47 4.02 4.28
N ASN A 218 8.23 2.94 4.39
CA ASN A 218 9.68 2.94 4.21
C ASN A 218 10.06 3.22 2.75
N ALA A 219 9.34 2.62 1.80
CA ALA A 219 9.52 2.88 0.37
C ALA A 219 9.20 4.34 0.00
N ALA A 220 8.17 4.93 0.60
CA ALA A 220 7.82 6.34 0.39
C ALA A 220 8.93 7.29 0.88
N GLU A 221 9.56 7.00 2.02
CA GLU A 221 10.70 7.77 2.53
C GLU A 221 11.87 7.79 1.52
N VAL A 222 12.14 6.64 0.86
CA VAL A 222 13.16 6.56 -0.22
C VAL A 222 12.75 7.39 -1.43
N GLY A 223 11.48 7.30 -1.86
CA GLY A 223 10.95 8.13 -2.96
C GLY A 223 11.06 9.62 -2.68
N GLU A 224 10.77 10.03 -1.43
CA GLU A 224 10.91 11.44 -1.00
C GLU A 224 12.36 11.95 -1.09
N LEU A 225 13.37 11.11 -0.89
CA LEU A 225 14.76 11.52 -1.07
C LEU A 225 15.03 11.91 -2.54
N LEU A 226 14.52 11.13 -3.51
CA LEU A 226 14.64 11.51 -4.93
C LEU A 226 13.85 12.79 -5.22
N GLN A 227 12.64 12.91 -4.71
CA GLN A 227 11.81 14.12 -4.90
C GLN A 227 12.55 15.38 -4.43
N ARG A 228 13.17 15.34 -3.24
CA ARG A 228 13.96 16.47 -2.71
C ARG A 228 15.08 16.88 -3.67
N LEU A 229 15.82 15.91 -4.21
CA LEU A 229 16.90 16.21 -5.18
C LEU A 229 16.35 16.79 -6.49
N ARG A 230 15.22 16.30 -6.98
CA ARG A 230 14.54 16.83 -8.19
C ARG A 230 14.08 18.27 -8.01
N GLU A 231 13.67 18.63 -6.81
CA GLU A 231 13.27 19.99 -6.44
C GLU A 231 14.48 20.92 -6.11
N GLY A 232 15.70 20.47 -6.33
CA GLY A 232 16.92 21.22 -6.02
C GLY A 232 17.25 21.30 -4.52
N ARG A 233 16.51 20.55 -3.67
CA ARG A 233 16.80 20.48 -2.23
C ARG A 233 17.80 19.38 -1.97
N SER A 234 18.73 19.61 -1.06
CA SER A 234 19.73 18.59 -0.66
C SER A 234 19.35 17.94 0.67
N PHE A 235 19.97 16.78 0.94
CA PHE A 235 19.95 16.14 2.25
C PHE A 235 21.38 15.83 2.70
N ARG A 236 21.56 15.70 4.01
CA ARG A 236 22.86 15.32 4.62
C ARG A 236 23.07 13.82 4.51
N GLY A 237 24.34 13.41 4.27
CA GLY A 237 24.73 12.00 4.19
C GLY A 237 24.67 11.42 2.76
N GLY A 238 25.01 10.15 2.67
CA GLY A 238 25.25 9.44 1.43
C GLY A 238 26.49 9.88 0.69
N GLN A 239 27.12 8.95 0.01
CA GLN A 239 28.33 9.22 -0.79
C GLN A 239 28.00 10.16 -1.96
N LYS A 240 28.85 11.15 -2.20
CA LYS A 240 28.71 12.14 -3.30
C LYS A 240 29.70 11.92 -4.43
N THR A 241 30.78 11.21 -4.15
CA THR A 241 31.87 10.88 -5.08
C THR A 241 31.72 9.43 -5.54
N HIS A 242 32.46 9.04 -6.59
CA HIS A 242 32.47 7.67 -7.11
C HIS A 242 31.11 7.11 -7.58
N LEU A 243 30.09 7.96 -7.76
CA LEU A 243 28.77 7.54 -8.21
C LEU A 243 28.80 6.88 -9.61
N LYS A 244 29.80 7.21 -10.44
CA LYS A 244 29.98 6.60 -11.77
C LYS A 244 30.27 5.10 -11.66
N GLU A 245 30.97 4.66 -10.62
CA GLU A 245 31.30 3.25 -10.41
C GLU A 245 30.05 2.43 -10.12
N TYR A 246 29.12 2.95 -9.29
CA TYR A 246 27.82 2.34 -9.07
C TYR A 246 27.05 2.19 -10.36
N TYR A 247 26.95 3.27 -11.14
CA TYR A 247 26.21 3.27 -12.40
C TYR A 247 26.79 2.30 -13.43
N SER A 248 28.15 2.23 -13.57
CA SER A 248 28.82 1.29 -14.47
C SER A 248 28.53 -0.16 -14.09
N ARG A 249 28.59 -0.47 -12.79
CA ARG A 249 28.27 -1.81 -12.28
C ARG A 249 26.81 -2.19 -12.55
N TRP A 250 25.86 -1.26 -12.42
CA TRP A 250 24.45 -1.53 -12.76
C TRP A 250 24.26 -1.84 -14.23
N LYS A 251 24.96 -1.12 -15.12
CA LYS A 251 24.92 -1.41 -16.56
C LYS A 251 25.41 -2.82 -16.88
N GLU A 252 26.53 -3.22 -16.31
CA GLU A 252 27.07 -4.56 -16.51
C GLU A 252 26.12 -5.65 -16.04
N LYS A 253 25.53 -5.46 -14.85
CA LYS A 253 24.55 -6.42 -14.31
C LYS A 253 23.24 -6.47 -15.12
N ALA A 254 22.72 -5.31 -15.54
CA ALA A 254 21.47 -5.25 -16.30
C ALA A 254 21.59 -5.92 -17.66
N VAL A 255 22.74 -5.86 -18.33
CA VAL A 255 23.00 -6.58 -19.58
C VAL A 255 23.01 -8.10 -19.36
N ASN A 256 23.63 -8.57 -18.29
CA ASN A 256 23.72 -10.00 -17.97
C ASN A 256 22.38 -10.63 -17.52
N CYS A 257 21.40 -9.82 -17.11
CA CYS A 257 20.05 -10.32 -16.75
C CYS A 257 19.08 -10.34 -17.95
N ALA A 258 19.47 -9.76 -19.09
CA ALA A 258 18.62 -9.68 -20.29
C ALA A 258 18.92 -10.78 -21.34
N GLY A 259 19.94 -11.62 -21.12
CA GLY A 259 20.31 -12.78 -21.93
C GLY A 259 19.99 -14.08 -21.20
#